data_cc6caa04a07dcfc3eded772d6364ba66
#
_entry.id   cc6caa04a07dcfc3eded772d6364ba66
#
_cell.length_a   1.000
_cell.length_b   1.000
_cell.length_c   1.000
_cell.angle_alpha   90.00
_cell.angle_beta   90.00
_cell.angle_gamma   90.00
#
_symmetry.space_group_name_H-M   'P 1'
#
loop_
_entity.id
_entity.type
_entity.pdbx_description
1 polymer ?
#
loop_
_entity_poly.entity_id
_entity_poly.type
_entity_poly.pdbx_seq_one_letter_code
_entity_poly.pdbx_strand_id
1 'polypeptide(L)'
;MQTAAQISHRKGENKMKKLFMVCNAHLDPVWLWNWQEGAAAAIATFRTAADICEESEGFVFCHNEALLYSWVEEYEPALFQRIRQLVEAKKWHIMGGWYLQPDCNLPSGESILRQIIAGKRYFMEKFHAAPTVAVNFDTFGHSRGLVQILRKC
;
A
#
# COMPACT_ATOMS: atom_id res chain seq x y z
N MET A 1 4.00 1.35 21.85
CA MET A 1 3.90 2.74 21.37
C MET A 1 5.17 3.45 21.79
N GLN A 2 6.14 3.59 20.91
CA GLN A 2 7.32 4.42 21.15
C GLN A 2 7.23 5.63 20.23
N THR A 3 7.12 6.78 20.88
CA THR A 3 7.01 8.11 20.28
C THR A 3 8.30 8.49 19.55
N ALA A 4 8.16 8.96 18.34
CA ALA A 4 9.20 9.65 17.59
C ALA A 4 9.54 10.98 18.29
N ALA A 5 10.82 11.34 18.20
CA ALA A 5 11.47 12.59 18.47
C ALA A 5 11.94 12.86 19.91
N GLN A 6 13.20 12.53 20.13
CA GLN A 6 14.12 13.44 20.81
C GLN A 6 15.48 13.36 20.14
N ILE A 7 15.77 14.32 19.27
CA ILE A 7 17.13 14.55 18.76
C ILE A 7 17.89 15.27 19.89
N SER A 8 18.59 14.48 20.70
CA SER A 8 19.58 15.00 21.65
C SER A 8 20.95 14.88 21.01
N HIS A 9 21.56 16.01 20.67
CA HIS A 9 22.96 16.06 20.30
C HIS A 9 23.85 15.78 21.52
N ARG A 10 24.16 14.51 21.79
CA ARG A 10 25.27 14.12 22.64
C ARG A 10 26.48 13.80 21.75
N LYS A 11 27.56 14.58 21.88
CA LYS A 11 28.89 14.26 21.36
C LYS A 11 29.37 12.96 22.03
N GLY A 12 29.72 11.93 21.21
CA GLY A 12 30.62 10.89 21.68
C GLY A 12 30.23 9.41 21.47
N GLU A 13 29.07 9.07 20.87
CA GLU A 13 28.81 7.68 20.50
C GLU A 13 28.52 7.56 19.00
N ASN A 14 29.34 6.80 18.32
CA ASN A 14 29.15 6.48 16.89
C ASN A 14 28.00 5.47 16.77
N LYS A 15 26.77 5.88 17.10
CA LYS A 15 25.56 5.07 16.89
C LYS A 15 25.35 4.95 15.39
N MET A 16 25.54 3.77 14.85
CA MET A 16 25.14 3.46 13.47
C MET A 16 23.68 3.85 13.28
N LYS A 17 23.41 4.72 12.33
CA LYS A 17 22.05 5.10 11.94
C LYS A 17 21.41 3.89 11.27
N LYS A 18 20.19 3.53 11.69
CA LYS A 18 19.39 2.49 11.04
C LYS A 18 18.51 3.14 9.99
N LEU A 19 18.56 2.62 8.77
CA LEU A 19 17.65 2.99 7.68
C LEU A 19 16.65 1.83 7.48
N PHE A 20 15.37 2.13 7.56
CA PHE A 20 14.32 1.18 7.24
C PHE A 20 13.76 1.51 5.86
N MET A 21 13.87 0.57 4.94
CA MET A 21 13.36 0.73 3.58
C MET A 21 12.04 -0.01 3.43
N VAL A 22 11.03 0.69 2.86
CA VAL A 22 9.73 0.11 2.50
C VAL A 22 9.65 0.12 0.97
N CYS A 23 9.69 -1.08 0.37
CA CYS A 23 9.64 -1.21 -1.07
C CYS A 23 8.19 -1.16 -1.54
N ASN A 24 7.86 -0.15 -2.34
CA ASN A 24 6.54 0.08 -2.93
C ASN A 24 6.70 0.60 -4.36
N ALA A 25 5.69 0.41 -5.17
CA ALA A 25 5.55 1.06 -6.47
C ALA A 25 4.24 1.84 -6.47
N HIS A 26 4.31 3.16 -6.42
CA HIS A 26 3.14 4.01 -6.61
C HIS A 26 2.70 3.96 -8.07
N LEU A 27 1.43 3.69 -8.31
CA LEU A 27 0.85 3.55 -9.64
C LEU A 27 -0.44 4.35 -9.71
N ASP A 28 -0.53 5.24 -10.70
CA ASP A 28 -1.79 5.89 -11.04
C ASP A 28 -2.61 4.97 -11.95
N PRO A 29 -3.80 4.51 -11.51
CA PRO A 29 -4.63 3.64 -12.33
C PRO A 29 -5.16 4.33 -13.59
N VAL A 30 -5.32 5.64 -13.53
CA VAL A 30 -5.71 6.52 -14.66
C VAL A 30 -5.05 7.88 -14.46
N TRP A 31 -4.43 8.42 -15.49
CA TRP A 31 -3.92 9.80 -15.51
C TRP A 31 -3.88 10.36 -16.93
N LEU A 32 -2.70 10.44 -17.58
CA LEU A 32 -2.55 10.77 -19.01
C LEU A 32 -2.83 9.56 -19.92
N TRP A 33 -3.18 8.44 -19.32
CA TRP A 33 -3.55 7.18 -19.95
C TRP A 33 -4.91 6.69 -19.42
N ASN A 34 -5.50 5.74 -20.15
CA ASN A 34 -6.75 5.12 -19.76
C ASN A 34 -6.55 3.99 -18.73
N TRP A 35 -7.64 3.48 -18.18
CA TRP A 35 -7.59 2.44 -17.16
C TRP A 35 -6.99 1.12 -17.66
N GLN A 36 -7.09 0.79 -18.96
CA GLN A 36 -6.53 -0.42 -19.54
C GLN A 36 -5.01 -0.38 -19.50
N GLU A 37 -4.41 0.76 -19.79
CA GLU A 37 -2.97 0.97 -19.67
C GLU A 37 -2.52 0.94 -18.20
N GLY A 38 -3.32 1.53 -17.31
CA GLY A 38 -3.08 1.45 -15.88
C GLY A 38 -3.14 0.02 -15.34
N ALA A 39 -4.11 -0.78 -15.80
CA ALA A 39 -4.22 -2.19 -15.44
C ALA A 39 -3.03 -3.00 -15.96
N ALA A 40 -2.60 -2.77 -17.21
CA ALA A 40 -1.42 -3.42 -17.77
C ALA A 40 -0.14 -3.07 -16.99
N ALA A 41 0.02 -1.81 -16.60
CA ALA A 41 1.14 -1.35 -15.78
C ALA A 41 1.13 -2.00 -14.38
N ALA A 42 -0.04 -2.09 -13.75
CA ALA A 42 -0.20 -2.76 -12.45
C ALA A 42 0.17 -4.25 -12.52
N ILE A 43 -0.32 -4.96 -13.53
CA ILE A 43 -0.01 -6.38 -13.74
C ILE A 43 1.50 -6.58 -13.97
N ALA A 44 2.12 -5.76 -14.82
CA ALA A 44 3.56 -5.85 -15.09
C ALA A 44 4.39 -5.57 -13.83
N THR A 45 4.02 -4.55 -13.05
CA THR A 45 4.69 -4.20 -11.79
C THR A 45 4.57 -5.30 -10.76
N PHE A 46 3.36 -5.85 -10.58
CA PHE A 46 3.11 -6.91 -9.59
C PHE A 46 3.82 -8.21 -9.98
N ARG A 47 3.90 -8.53 -11.27
CA ARG A 47 4.68 -9.67 -11.76
C ARG A 47 6.16 -9.52 -11.44
N THR A 48 6.75 -8.37 -11.78
CA THR A 48 8.15 -8.08 -11.47
C THR A 48 8.43 -8.11 -9.96
N ALA A 49 7.55 -7.52 -9.16
CA ALA A 49 7.68 -7.55 -7.70
C ALA A 49 7.59 -8.97 -7.13
N ALA A 50 6.69 -9.81 -7.67
CA ALA A 50 6.57 -11.21 -7.27
C ALA A 50 7.83 -12.00 -7.62
N ASP A 51 8.38 -11.82 -8.82
CA ASP A 51 9.63 -12.46 -9.24
C ASP A 51 10.78 -12.09 -8.29
N ILE A 52 10.95 -10.80 -7.96
CA ILE A 52 11.98 -10.34 -7.01
C ILE A 52 11.75 -10.91 -5.61
N CYS A 53 10.50 -10.98 -5.14
CA CYS A 53 10.16 -11.58 -3.83
C CYS A 53 10.55 -13.06 -3.78
N GLU A 54 10.41 -13.80 -4.87
CA GLU A 54 10.76 -15.21 -4.94
C GLU A 54 12.27 -15.43 -5.01
N GLU A 55 12.97 -14.60 -5.79
CA GLU A 55 14.41 -14.70 -6.01
C GLU A 55 15.26 -14.17 -4.85
N SER A 56 14.74 -13.22 -4.06
CA SER A 56 15.50 -12.51 -3.02
C SER A 56 15.00 -12.85 -1.62
N GLU A 57 15.88 -13.33 -0.74
CA GLU A 57 15.49 -13.68 0.64
C GLU A 57 15.10 -12.47 1.49
N GLY A 58 15.77 -11.34 1.31
CA GLY A 58 15.58 -10.13 2.14
C GLY A 58 14.59 -9.11 1.58
N PHE A 59 14.02 -9.35 0.39
CA PHE A 59 13.11 -8.41 -0.24
C PHE A 59 11.67 -8.64 0.21
N VAL A 60 11.01 -7.56 0.66
CA VAL A 60 9.58 -7.54 0.97
C VAL A 60 8.94 -6.42 0.19
N PHE A 61 7.97 -6.76 -0.66
CA PHE A 61 7.19 -5.77 -1.38
C PHE A 61 5.95 -5.37 -0.58
N CYS A 62 5.56 -4.10 -0.67
CA CYS A 62 4.38 -3.55 0.01
C CYS A 62 3.50 -2.84 -1.00
N HIS A 63 2.18 -3.03 -0.94
CA HIS A 63 1.24 -2.26 -1.76
C HIS A 63 -0.09 -2.01 -1.04
N ASN A 64 -0.78 -0.90 -1.40
CA ASN A 64 -1.84 -0.29 -0.59
C ASN A 64 -3.22 -0.16 -1.26
N GLU A 65 -3.40 -0.55 -2.53
CA GLU A 65 -4.61 -0.23 -3.30
C GLU A 65 -5.31 -1.47 -3.83
N ALA A 66 -6.50 -1.75 -3.31
CA ALA A 66 -7.27 -2.95 -3.63
C ALA A 66 -7.68 -3.04 -5.11
N LEU A 67 -7.94 -1.89 -5.77
CA LEU A 67 -8.29 -1.85 -7.19
C LEU A 67 -7.24 -2.54 -8.05
N LEU A 68 -5.95 -2.29 -7.80
CA LEU A 68 -4.87 -2.87 -8.60
C LEU A 68 -4.79 -4.39 -8.41
N TYR A 69 -5.01 -4.86 -7.18
CA TYR A 69 -5.12 -6.31 -6.92
C TYR A 69 -6.34 -6.93 -7.60
N SER A 70 -7.47 -6.21 -7.67
CA SER A 70 -8.66 -6.73 -8.34
C SER A 70 -8.45 -6.91 -9.84
N TRP A 71 -7.67 -6.03 -10.48
CA TRP A 71 -7.28 -6.22 -11.86
C TRP A 71 -6.36 -7.42 -12.06
N VAL A 72 -5.42 -7.64 -11.15
CA VAL A 72 -4.57 -8.84 -11.21
C VAL A 72 -5.40 -10.10 -10.98
N GLU A 73 -6.37 -10.07 -10.06
CA GLU A 73 -7.29 -11.19 -9.82
C GLU A 73 -8.11 -11.54 -11.07
N GLU A 74 -8.60 -10.51 -11.79
CA GLU A 74 -9.46 -10.65 -12.96
C GLU A 74 -8.68 -11.10 -14.20
N TYR A 75 -7.54 -10.46 -14.49
CA TYR A 75 -6.84 -10.64 -15.76
C TYR A 75 -5.67 -11.63 -15.69
N GLU A 76 -5.09 -11.85 -14.52
CA GLU A 76 -3.95 -12.74 -14.30
C GLU A 76 -4.13 -13.60 -13.02
N PRO A 77 -5.13 -14.49 -12.99
CA PRO A 77 -5.44 -15.27 -11.78
C PRO A 77 -4.25 -16.08 -11.23
N ALA A 78 -3.36 -16.56 -12.11
CA ALA A 78 -2.17 -17.29 -11.70
C ALA A 78 -1.19 -16.39 -10.91
N LEU A 79 -0.98 -15.16 -11.37
CA LEU A 79 -0.17 -14.16 -10.65
C LEU A 79 -0.82 -13.79 -9.32
N PHE A 80 -2.15 -13.65 -9.30
CA PHE A 80 -2.88 -13.37 -8.06
C PHE A 80 -2.66 -14.46 -7.00
N GLN A 81 -2.67 -15.74 -7.40
CA GLN A 81 -2.38 -16.84 -6.47
C GLN A 81 -0.93 -16.82 -5.97
N ARG A 82 0.04 -16.48 -6.83
CA ARG A 82 1.44 -16.29 -6.41
C ARG A 82 1.53 -15.18 -5.34
N ILE A 83 0.87 -14.05 -5.56
CA ILE A 83 0.84 -12.94 -4.59
C ILE A 83 0.23 -13.40 -3.25
N ARG A 84 -0.86 -14.17 -3.27
CA ARG A 84 -1.43 -14.75 -2.04
C ARG A 84 -0.42 -15.58 -1.27
N GLN A 85 0.31 -16.46 -1.95
CA GLN A 85 1.36 -17.28 -1.33
C GLN A 85 2.49 -16.42 -0.77
N LEU A 86 2.89 -15.34 -1.46
CA LEU A 86 3.89 -14.40 -0.98
C LEU A 86 3.41 -13.62 0.26
N VAL A 87 2.13 -13.28 0.35
CA VAL A 87 1.52 -12.67 1.54
C VAL A 87 1.58 -13.64 2.73
N GLU A 88 1.20 -14.90 2.53
CA GLU A 88 1.29 -15.96 3.55
C GLU A 88 2.74 -16.20 4.00
N ALA A 89 3.69 -16.18 3.07
CA ALA A 89 5.13 -16.28 3.32
C ALA A 89 5.77 -15.01 3.91
N LYS A 90 5.00 -13.93 4.11
CA LYS A 90 5.46 -12.62 4.62
C LYS A 90 6.51 -11.94 3.73
N LYS A 91 6.57 -12.28 2.46
CA LYS A 91 7.40 -11.64 1.43
C LYS A 91 6.66 -10.52 0.70
N TRP A 92 5.34 -10.45 0.86
CA TRP A 92 4.48 -9.40 0.35
C TRP A 92 3.58 -8.89 1.47
N HIS A 93 3.60 -7.59 1.73
CA HIS A 93 2.84 -6.99 2.81
C HIS A 93 1.69 -6.13 2.28
N ILE A 94 0.46 -6.46 2.69
CA ILE A 94 -0.71 -5.63 2.42
C ILE A 94 -0.70 -4.46 3.41
N MET A 95 -0.64 -3.24 2.90
CA MET A 95 -0.66 -2.01 3.71
C MET A 95 -1.70 -1.02 3.22
N GLY A 96 -1.92 0.06 3.94
CA GLY A 96 -2.76 1.19 3.55
C GLY A 96 -4.26 0.95 3.66
N GLY A 97 -4.78 -0.09 3.03
CA GLY A 97 -6.19 -0.49 3.15
C GLY A 97 -7.19 0.33 2.34
N TRP A 98 -6.75 1.15 1.39
CA TRP A 98 -7.62 1.85 0.45
C TRP A 98 -8.17 0.91 -0.63
N TYR A 99 -9.37 1.17 -1.11
CA TYR A 99 -9.79 0.61 -2.40
C TYR A 99 -8.96 1.24 -3.52
N LEU A 100 -8.94 2.56 -3.55
CA LEU A 100 -8.04 3.39 -4.35
C LEU A 100 -7.61 4.57 -3.49
N GLN A 101 -6.35 4.92 -3.49
CA GLN A 101 -5.81 6.06 -2.75
C GLN A 101 -6.52 7.35 -3.20
N PRO A 102 -7.24 8.05 -2.29
CA PRO A 102 -7.97 9.26 -2.67
C PRO A 102 -7.08 10.50 -2.67
N ASP A 103 -7.47 11.52 -3.44
CA ASP A 103 -7.13 12.89 -3.07
C ASP A 103 -7.71 13.18 -1.68
N CYS A 104 -6.91 13.74 -0.79
CA CYS A 104 -7.30 13.92 0.61
C CYS A 104 -8.04 15.22 0.92
N ASN A 105 -8.24 16.08 -0.08
CA ASN A 105 -8.87 17.41 0.07
C ASN A 105 -10.16 17.56 -0.74
N LEU A 106 -10.25 16.95 -1.92
CA LEU A 106 -11.38 17.12 -2.83
C LEU A 106 -12.61 16.26 -2.50
N PRO A 107 -12.46 14.94 -2.21
CA PRO A 107 -13.61 14.09 -1.91
C PRO A 107 -14.26 14.43 -0.57
N SER A 108 -15.56 14.13 -0.46
CA SER A 108 -16.26 14.22 0.82
C SER A 108 -15.74 13.20 1.83
N GLY A 109 -15.94 13.45 3.12
CA GLY A 109 -15.61 12.49 4.18
C GLY A 109 -16.29 11.14 4.00
N GLU A 110 -17.51 11.11 3.49
CA GLU A 110 -18.25 9.90 3.15
C GLU A 110 -17.57 9.11 2.04
N SER A 111 -17.09 9.80 0.99
CA SER A 111 -16.35 9.14 -0.10
C SER A 111 -15.06 8.52 0.40
N ILE A 112 -14.31 9.22 1.25
CA ILE A 112 -13.09 8.70 1.88
C ILE A 112 -13.41 7.46 2.73
N LEU A 113 -14.47 7.52 3.55
CA LEU A 113 -14.90 6.39 4.37
C LEU A 113 -15.23 5.16 3.51
N ARG A 114 -15.92 5.34 2.37
CA ARG A 114 -16.25 4.24 1.44
C ARG A 114 -15.00 3.62 0.82
N GLN A 115 -13.99 4.41 0.48
CA GLN A 115 -12.70 3.89 0.00
C GLN A 115 -12.05 2.97 1.05
N ILE A 116 -12.07 3.38 2.33
CA ILE A 116 -11.51 2.57 3.43
C ILE A 116 -12.31 1.27 3.61
N ILE A 117 -13.64 1.37 3.68
CA ILE A 117 -14.50 0.19 3.89
C ILE A 117 -14.31 -0.82 2.75
N ALA A 118 -14.36 -0.36 1.49
CA ALA A 118 -14.23 -1.22 0.32
C ALA A 118 -12.84 -1.89 0.28
N GLY A 119 -11.77 -1.11 0.52
CA GLY A 119 -10.40 -1.63 0.49
C GLY A 119 -10.14 -2.64 1.61
N LYS A 120 -10.48 -2.31 2.86
CA LYS A 120 -10.30 -3.22 4.00
C LYS A 120 -11.12 -4.50 3.84
N ARG A 121 -12.35 -4.40 3.31
CA ARG A 121 -13.18 -5.56 3.03
C ARG A 121 -12.53 -6.47 1.98
N TYR A 122 -12.06 -5.91 0.87
CA TYR A 122 -11.37 -6.65 -0.18
C TYR A 122 -10.14 -7.39 0.38
N PHE A 123 -9.28 -6.69 1.11
CA PHE A 123 -8.07 -7.30 1.67
C PHE A 123 -8.37 -8.37 2.71
N MET A 124 -9.41 -8.20 3.52
CA MET A 124 -9.86 -9.23 4.46
C MET A 124 -10.38 -10.47 3.74
N GLU A 125 -11.22 -10.29 2.71
CA GLU A 125 -11.82 -11.40 1.96
C GLU A 125 -10.78 -12.17 1.14
N LYS A 126 -9.81 -11.48 0.53
CA LYS A 126 -8.87 -12.10 -0.42
C LYS A 126 -7.55 -12.55 0.21
N PHE A 127 -7.09 -11.87 1.23
CA PHE A 127 -5.75 -12.07 1.83
C PHE A 127 -5.79 -12.32 3.34
N HIS A 128 -6.96 -12.30 3.99
CA HIS A 128 -7.12 -12.33 5.45
C HIS A 128 -6.28 -11.24 6.14
N ALA A 129 -6.09 -10.10 5.47
CA ALA A 129 -5.28 -9.00 5.93
C ALA A 129 -6.17 -7.84 6.43
N ALA A 130 -5.82 -7.31 7.61
CA ALA A 130 -6.47 -6.15 8.22
C ALA A 130 -5.47 -5.00 8.39
N PRO A 131 -5.22 -4.18 7.35
CA PRO A 131 -4.29 -3.06 7.46
C PRO A 131 -4.72 -2.07 8.55
N THR A 132 -3.76 -1.65 9.37
CA THR A 132 -3.97 -0.70 10.49
C THR A 132 -3.25 0.63 10.28
N VAL A 133 -2.54 0.77 9.16
CA VAL A 133 -1.78 1.96 8.80
C VAL A 133 -2.32 2.49 7.48
N ALA A 134 -2.77 3.74 7.45
CA ALA A 134 -3.09 4.43 6.21
C ALA A 134 -1.80 4.94 5.56
N VAL A 135 -1.70 4.76 4.26
CA VAL A 135 -0.55 5.19 3.46
C VAL A 135 -1.05 5.97 2.26
N ASN A 136 -0.54 7.17 2.08
CA ASN A 136 -0.79 8.00 0.91
C ASN A 136 0.54 8.44 0.31
N PHE A 137 0.78 8.05 -0.92
CA PHE A 137 1.92 8.50 -1.71
C PHE A 137 1.47 9.60 -2.67
N ASP A 138 2.40 10.45 -3.12
CA ASP A 138 2.15 11.51 -4.09
C ASP A 138 0.89 12.36 -3.77
N THR A 139 0.77 12.81 -2.53
CA THR A 139 -0.40 13.54 -2.08
C THR A 139 -0.25 15.04 -2.30
N PHE A 140 -1.37 15.69 -2.63
CA PHE A 140 -1.44 17.16 -2.80
C PHE A 140 -1.90 17.88 -1.52
N GLY A 141 -1.55 17.30 -0.37
CA GLY A 141 -1.91 17.77 0.97
C GLY A 141 -2.96 16.90 1.64
N HIS A 142 -3.16 17.11 2.94
CA HIS A 142 -4.09 16.34 3.76
C HIS A 142 -5.00 17.29 4.55
N SER A 143 -6.29 17.06 4.50
CA SER A 143 -7.23 17.80 5.36
C SER A 143 -7.09 17.34 6.82
N ARG A 144 -7.30 18.26 7.77
CA ARG A 144 -7.30 17.91 9.20
C ARG A 144 -8.40 16.90 9.55
N GLY A 145 -9.52 16.91 8.81
CA GLY A 145 -10.63 15.98 9.00
C GLY A 145 -10.27 14.54 8.72
N LEU A 146 -9.28 14.28 7.84
CA LEU A 146 -8.80 12.93 7.52
C LEU A 146 -8.33 12.19 8.78
N VAL A 147 -7.64 12.86 9.71
CA VAL A 147 -7.15 12.26 10.97
C VAL A 147 -8.31 11.67 11.79
N GLN A 148 -9.45 12.36 11.85
CA GLN A 148 -10.63 11.88 12.56
C GLN A 148 -11.23 10.64 11.89
N ILE A 149 -11.28 10.61 10.57
CA ILE A 149 -11.79 9.47 9.80
C ILE A 149 -10.89 8.25 10.06
N LEU A 150 -9.58 8.41 9.85
CA LEU A 150 -8.62 7.31 10.00
C LEU A 150 -8.59 6.72 11.42
N ARG A 151 -8.80 7.55 12.45
CA ARG A 151 -8.84 7.05 13.83
C ARG A 151 -10.06 6.19 14.16
N LYS A 152 -11.13 6.29 13.37
CA LYS A 152 -12.39 5.55 13.57
C LYS A 152 -12.49 4.31 12.69
N CYS A 153 -11.61 4.15 11.71
CA CYS A 153 -11.55 3.02 10.78
C CYS A 153 -10.41 2.06 11.11
#